data_f845af15037e51fed255b06934db1eb8
#
_entry.id   f845af15037e51fed255b06934db1eb8
#
_cell.length_a   1.000
_cell.length_b   1.000
_cell.length_c   1.000
_cell.angle_alpha   90.00
_cell.angle_beta   90.00
_cell.angle_gamma   90.00
#
_symmetry.space_group_name_H-M   'P 1'
#
loop_
_entity.id
_entity.type
_entity.pdbx_description
1 polymer ?
#
loop_
_entity_poly.entity_id
_entity_poly.type
_entity_poly.pdbx_seq_one_letter_code
_entity_poly.pdbx_strand_id
1 'polypeptide(L)'
;MKKRSLQGRITAFILTLCLAAPQMSMLTFAENSTVSNETELKSALENTEFAEIKLGGNIETTWELDVERTVTLDLNGYTLSCSSTDEDIIRVRSSGNLTVKDSGTNGKIDGQNKNCGFEVKGGTLTLESGSIVNCTCLLYT
;
A
#
# COMPACT_ATOMS: atom_id res chain seq x y z
N MET A 1 -56.86 -35.39 -49.99
CA MET A 1 -55.98 -34.18 -49.84
C MET A 1 -55.02 -34.43 -48.71
N LYS A 2 -53.74 -34.69 -49.04
CA LYS A 2 -52.69 -34.99 -48.04
C LYS A 2 -51.98 -33.67 -47.70
N LYS A 3 -52.08 -33.25 -46.42
CA LYS A 3 -51.22 -32.18 -45.87
C LYS A 3 -49.87 -32.76 -45.62
N ARG A 4 -48.87 -32.33 -46.34
CA ARG A 4 -47.46 -32.59 -46.05
C ARG A 4 -46.97 -31.58 -45.02
N SER A 5 -46.70 -32.09 -43.83
CA SER A 5 -45.97 -31.38 -42.79
C SER A 5 -44.49 -31.31 -43.18
N LEU A 6 -44.03 -30.10 -43.40
CA LEU A 6 -42.61 -29.82 -43.64
C LEU A 6 -41.88 -29.66 -42.30
N GLN A 7 -41.38 -30.79 -41.80
CA GLN A 7 -40.47 -30.71 -40.66
C GLN A 7 -39.10 -30.23 -41.16
N GLY A 8 -38.86 -28.95 -40.98
CA GLY A 8 -37.55 -28.38 -41.18
C GLY A 8 -36.56 -28.94 -40.16
N ARG A 9 -35.58 -29.67 -40.65
CA ARG A 9 -34.41 -30.09 -39.88
C ARG A 9 -33.57 -28.83 -39.60
N ILE A 10 -33.70 -28.30 -38.40
CA ILE A 10 -32.78 -27.30 -37.90
C ILE A 10 -31.49 -28.06 -37.56
N THR A 11 -30.55 -28.06 -38.47
CA THR A 11 -29.18 -28.45 -38.20
C THR A 11 -28.60 -27.34 -37.33
N ALA A 12 -28.49 -27.59 -36.05
CA ALA A 12 -27.75 -26.74 -35.14
C ALA A 12 -26.26 -26.77 -35.54
N PHE A 13 -25.84 -25.75 -36.28
CA PHE A 13 -24.43 -25.47 -36.41
C PHE A 13 -23.95 -24.97 -35.06
N ILE A 14 -23.35 -25.84 -34.28
CA ILE A 14 -22.55 -25.44 -33.13
C ILE A 14 -21.31 -24.82 -33.72
N LEU A 15 -21.38 -23.50 -33.91
CA LEU A 15 -20.22 -22.68 -34.19
C LEU A 15 -19.39 -22.67 -32.90
N THR A 16 -18.39 -23.53 -32.84
CA THR A 16 -17.36 -23.48 -31.83
C THR A 16 -16.55 -22.19 -32.08
N LEU A 17 -17.09 -21.07 -31.60
CA LEU A 17 -16.35 -19.84 -31.53
C LEU A 17 -15.29 -20.03 -30.46
N CYS A 18 -14.10 -20.46 -30.93
CA CYS A 18 -12.90 -20.38 -30.13
C CYS A 18 -12.67 -18.89 -29.80
N LEU A 19 -13.27 -18.41 -28.71
CA LEU A 19 -12.90 -17.14 -28.13
C LEU A 19 -11.45 -17.32 -27.63
N ALA A 20 -10.51 -16.99 -28.51
CA ALA A 20 -9.22 -16.52 -28.04
C ALA A 20 -9.54 -15.22 -27.28
N ALA A 21 -9.82 -15.36 -25.99
CA ALA A 21 -9.85 -14.20 -25.12
C ALA A 21 -8.47 -13.54 -25.27
N PRO A 22 -8.40 -12.28 -25.73
CA PRO A 22 -7.15 -11.56 -25.62
C PRO A 22 -6.78 -11.64 -24.15
N GLN A 23 -5.63 -12.19 -23.87
CA GLN A 23 -5.00 -12.04 -22.58
C GLN A 23 -4.79 -10.54 -22.43
N MET A 24 -5.81 -9.85 -21.96
CA MET A 24 -5.65 -8.51 -21.43
C MET A 24 -4.69 -8.69 -20.26
N SER A 25 -3.42 -8.42 -20.51
CA SER A 25 -2.50 -8.09 -19.44
C SER A 25 -3.22 -7.01 -18.65
N MET A 26 -3.84 -7.38 -17.54
CA MET A 26 -4.28 -6.41 -16.57
C MET A 26 -3.00 -5.66 -16.21
N LEU A 27 -2.87 -4.44 -16.73
CA LEU A 27 -2.04 -3.48 -16.06
C LEU A 27 -2.67 -3.36 -14.67
N THR A 28 -2.14 -4.10 -13.72
CA THR A 28 -2.39 -3.86 -12.32
C THR A 28 -1.76 -2.50 -12.05
N PHE A 29 -2.56 -1.45 -12.17
CA PHE A 29 -2.21 -0.20 -11.54
C PHE A 29 -2.08 -0.53 -10.07
N ALA A 30 -0.89 -0.36 -9.54
CA ALA A 30 -0.68 -0.49 -8.12
C ALA A 30 -1.69 0.44 -7.43
N GLU A 31 -2.61 -0.14 -6.68
CA GLU A 31 -3.70 0.59 -6.07
C GLU A 31 -3.14 1.43 -4.91
N ASN A 32 -3.65 2.64 -4.74
CA ASN A 32 -3.29 3.50 -3.62
C ASN A 32 -4.30 3.25 -2.50
N SER A 33 -3.83 3.05 -1.28
CA SER A 33 -4.66 2.90 -0.10
C SER A 33 -4.64 4.16 0.75
N THR A 34 -5.81 4.64 1.18
CA THR A 34 -5.91 5.69 2.19
C THR A 34 -6.27 5.06 3.53
N VAL A 35 -5.47 5.36 4.56
CA VAL A 35 -5.56 4.76 5.88
C VAL A 35 -5.70 5.84 6.96
N SER A 36 -6.51 5.58 7.98
CA SER A 36 -6.82 6.56 9.01
C SER A 36 -6.58 6.08 10.45
N ASN A 37 -6.11 4.86 10.61
CA ASN A 37 -5.79 4.27 11.91
C ASN A 37 -4.66 3.23 11.80
N GLU A 38 -4.13 2.81 12.96
CA GLU A 38 -3.03 1.86 13.05
C GLU A 38 -3.33 0.52 12.36
N THR A 39 -4.53 -0.03 12.54
CA THR A 39 -4.91 -1.34 11.98
C THR A 39 -4.91 -1.31 10.46
N GLU A 40 -5.48 -0.26 9.87
CA GLU A 40 -5.49 -0.05 8.42
C GLU A 40 -4.07 0.14 7.88
N LEU A 41 -3.24 0.92 8.59
CA LEU A 41 -1.86 1.18 8.17
C LEU A 41 -1.03 -0.12 8.19
N LYS A 42 -1.12 -0.93 9.24
CA LYS A 42 -0.45 -2.23 9.32
C LYS A 42 -0.90 -3.17 8.22
N SER A 43 -2.21 -3.30 8.02
CA SER A 43 -2.77 -4.13 6.95
C SER A 43 -2.32 -3.67 5.56
N ALA A 44 -2.25 -2.36 5.33
CA ALA A 44 -1.78 -1.81 4.06
C ALA A 44 -0.27 -2.02 3.83
N LEU A 45 0.55 -1.99 4.89
CA LEU A 45 1.98 -2.30 4.81
C LEU A 45 2.23 -3.78 4.44
N GLU A 46 1.38 -4.68 4.90
CA GLU A 46 1.44 -6.13 4.58
C GLU A 46 0.89 -6.44 3.18
N ASN A 47 -0.05 -5.64 2.67
CA ASN A 47 -0.68 -5.88 1.37
C ASN A 47 0.23 -5.45 0.22
N THR A 48 0.67 -6.40 -0.59
CA THR A 48 1.60 -6.18 -1.72
C THR A 48 0.95 -5.51 -2.93
N GLU A 49 -0.37 -5.36 -2.97
CA GLU A 49 -1.09 -4.71 -4.07
C GLU A 49 -0.97 -3.18 -4.00
N PHE A 50 -0.78 -2.62 -2.80
CA PHE A 50 -0.63 -1.17 -2.64
C PHE A 50 0.81 -0.74 -2.85
N ALA A 51 1.08 0.04 -3.91
CA ALA A 51 2.39 0.68 -4.10
C ALA A 51 2.54 1.96 -3.28
N GLU A 52 1.41 2.61 -2.97
CA GLU A 52 1.38 3.83 -2.16
C GLU A 52 0.31 3.73 -1.08
N ILE A 53 0.68 4.11 0.14
CA ILE A 53 -0.19 4.23 1.30
C ILE A 53 -0.25 5.70 1.67
N LYS A 54 -1.45 6.26 1.72
CA LYS A 54 -1.68 7.66 2.01
C LYS A 54 -2.38 7.82 3.35
N LEU A 55 -1.89 8.70 4.21
CA LEU A 55 -2.58 8.98 5.46
C LEU A 55 -3.86 9.79 5.20
N GLY A 56 -4.97 9.37 5.80
CA GLY A 56 -6.26 10.08 5.83
C GLY A 56 -6.54 10.81 7.14
N GLY A 57 -5.62 10.73 8.09
CA GLY A 57 -5.70 11.36 9.40
C GLY A 57 -4.40 11.20 10.18
N ASN A 58 -4.29 11.85 11.34
CA ASN A 58 -3.17 11.60 12.25
C ASN A 58 -3.29 10.17 12.79
N ILE A 59 -2.19 9.44 12.77
CA ILE A 59 -2.12 8.06 13.27
C ILE A 59 -1.07 8.00 14.38
N GLU A 60 -1.49 7.47 15.53
CA GLU A 60 -0.60 7.08 16.60
C GLU A 60 -0.60 5.56 16.67
N THR A 61 0.55 4.92 16.46
CA THR A 61 0.70 3.47 16.58
C THR A 61 1.04 3.09 18.02
N THR A 62 0.74 1.85 18.40
CA THR A 62 1.07 1.29 19.70
C THR A 62 2.49 0.75 19.75
N TRP A 63 2.98 0.29 18.59
CA TRP A 63 4.30 -0.31 18.39
C TRP A 63 4.89 0.16 17.07
N GLU A 64 6.16 -0.17 16.86
CA GLU A 64 6.85 0.09 15.61
C GLU A 64 6.13 -0.53 14.39
N LEU A 65 6.36 0.07 13.22
CA LEU A 65 5.86 -0.39 11.94
C LEU A 65 6.98 -1.06 11.15
N ASP A 66 6.86 -2.36 10.86
CA ASP A 66 7.80 -3.06 10.01
C ASP A 66 7.49 -2.85 8.52
N VAL A 67 8.52 -2.51 7.74
CA VAL A 67 8.45 -2.39 6.28
C VAL A 67 9.36 -3.45 5.65
N GLU A 68 8.75 -4.44 5.00
CA GLU A 68 9.44 -5.60 4.41
C GLU A 68 9.33 -5.67 2.88
N ARG A 69 8.82 -4.62 2.25
CA ARG A 69 8.59 -4.53 0.81
C ARG A 69 8.86 -3.14 0.26
N THR A 70 8.78 -2.98 -1.06
CA THR A 70 8.79 -1.65 -1.69
C THR A 70 7.43 -0.99 -1.53
N VAL A 71 7.41 0.19 -0.91
CA VAL A 71 6.20 0.97 -0.69
C VAL A 71 6.52 2.45 -0.51
N THR A 72 5.59 3.31 -0.95
CA THR A 72 5.60 4.75 -0.66
C THR A 72 4.60 5.04 0.45
N LEU A 73 5.02 5.77 1.49
CA LEU A 73 4.16 6.32 2.53
C LEU A 73 4.01 7.82 2.29
N ASP A 74 2.79 8.24 1.98
CA ASP A 74 2.43 9.64 1.82
C ASP A 74 1.79 10.17 3.09
N LEU A 75 2.46 11.08 3.77
CA LEU A 75 1.98 11.68 5.01
C LEU A 75 0.76 12.58 4.78
N ASN A 76 0.58 13.12 3.57
CA ASN A 76 -0.60 13.89 3.18
C ASN A 76 -1.01 15.00 4.18
N GLY A 77 -0.03 15.66 4.77
CA GLY A 77 -0.23 16.71 5.76
C GLY A 77 -0.50 16.23 7.19
N TYR A 78 -0.53 14.91 7.43
CA TYR A 78 -0.83 14.33 8.74
C TYR A 78 0.42 13.91 9.51
N THR A 79 0.22 13.61 10.78
CA THR A 79 1.26 13.16 11.70
C THR A 79 1.18 11.64 11.90
N LEU A 80 2.32 10.99 11.77
CA LEU A 80 2.53 9.61 12.23
C LEU A 80 3.40 9.65 13.48
N SER A 81 2.96 9.00 14.57
CA SER A 81 3.68 8.89 15.83
C SER A 81 3.55 7.49 16.42
N CYS A 82 4.32 7.20 17.48
CA CYS A 82 4.22 5.95 18.22
C CYS A 82 4.05 6.24 19.72
N SER A 83 3.07 5.59 20.36
CA SER A 83 2.79 5.77 21.79
C SER A 83 3.72 4.95 22.69
N SER A 84 4.35 3.89 22.18
CA SER A 84 5.40 3.16 22.88
C SER A 84 6.58 4.08 23.23
N THR A 85 7.45 3.66 24.13
CA THR A 85 8.67 4.38 24.51
C THR A 85 9.90 3.56 24.16
N ASP A 86 10.97 4.26 23.75
CA ASP A 86 12.25 3.64 23.40
C ASP A 86 12.16 2.68 22.19
N GLU A 87 11.20 2.95 21.28
CA GLU A 87 10.98 2.19 20.05
C GLU A 87 11.28 3.06 18.82
N ASP A 88 11.41 2.42 17.68
CA ASP A 88 11.42 3.11 16.40
C ASP A 88 9.98 3.28 15.90
N ILE A 89 9.68 4.41 15.25
CA ILE A 89 8.35 4.59 14.66
C ILE A 89 8.20 3.66 13.45
N ILE A 90 9.23 3.60 12.60
CA ILE A 90 9.26 2.75 11.42
C ILE A 90 10.59 2.00 11.36
N ARG A 91 10.50 0.67 11.18
CA ARG A 91 11.64 -0.20 10.93
C ARG A 91 11.64 -0.70 9.49
N VAL A 92 12.69 -0.42 8.73
CA VAL A 92 12.87 -0.89 7.36
C VAL A 92 13.76 -2.14 7.37
N ARG A 93 13.15 -3.29 7.10
CA ARG A 93 13.81 -4.60 7.06
C ARG A 93 14.64 -4.77 5.77
N SER A 94 15.43 -5.82 5.69
CA SER A 94 16.36 -6.07 4.57
C SER A 94 15.70 -6.16 3.19
N SER A 95 14.43 -6.58 3.11
CA SER A 95 13.64 -6.59 1.88
C SER A 95 12.84 -5.29 1.66
N GLY A 96 12.84 -4.40 2.66
CA GLY A 96 12.09 -3.15 2.62
C GLY A 96 12.77 -2.08 1.77
N ASN A 97 11.97 -1.36 1.00
CA ASN A 97 12.38 -0.14 0.31
C ASN A 97 11.26 0.88 0.53
N LEU A 98 11.46 1.74 1.51
CA LEU A 98 10.48 2.74 1.91
C LEU A 98 10.82 4.11 1.34
N THR A 99 9.87 4.70 0.63
CA THR A 99 9.90 6.12 0.28
C THR A 99 8.86 6.85 1.13
N VAL A 100 9.28 7.90 1.82
CA VAL A 100 8.38 8.78 2.58
C VAL A 100 8.25 10.10 1.83
N LYS A 101 7.01 10.53 1.60
CA LYS A 101 6.68 11.82 1.00
C LYS A 101 5.54 12.50 1.74
N ASP A 102 5.33 13.76 1.46
CA ASP A 102 4.19 14.54 1.93
C ASP A 102 3.55 15.28 0.75
N SER A 103 2.42 14.78 0.26
CA SER A 103 1.64 15.45 -0.80
C SER A 103 0.72 16.54 -0.24
N GLY A 104 0.59 16.60 1.08
CA GLY A 104 -0.14 17.64 1.80
C GLY A 104 0.73 18.80 2.23
N THR A 105 0.44 19.34 3.40
CA THR A 105 1.20 20.43 4.00
C THR A 105 1.47 20.10 5.47
N ASN A 106 2.73 20.19 5.88
CA ASN A 106 3.19 19.94 7.27
C ASN A 106 3.05 18.47 7.73
N GLY A 107 3.04 17.50 6.81
CA GLY A 107 3.11 16.09 7.16
C GLY A 107 4.41 15.79 7.90
N LYS A 108 4.32 14.98 8.95
CA LYS A 108 5.47 14.70 9.80
C LYS A 108 5.43 13.31 10.45
N ILE A 109 6.62 12.83 10.74
CA ILE A 109 6.86 11.72 11.67
C ILE A 109 7.34 12.36 12.97
N ASP A 110 6.62 12.13 14.09
CA ASP A 110 6.84 12.78 15.36
C ASP A 110 7.24 11.77 16.44
N GLY A 111 8.48 11.82 16.88
CA GLY A 111 9.03 10.94 17.91
C GLY A 111 8.55 11.27 19.33
N GLN A 112 7.79 12.35 19.52
CA GLN A 112 7.25 12.77 20.82
C GLN A 112 8.32 12.91 21.92
N ASN A 113 9.59 13.17 21.56
CA ASN A 113 10.77 13.21 22.43
C ASN A 113 11.08 11.91 23.20
N LYS A 114 10.62 10.76 22.68
CA LYS A 114 10.81 9.46 23.31
C LYS A 114 11.18 8.34 22.35
N ASN A 115 10.92 8.51 21.05
CA ASN A 115 11.14 7.48 20.03
C ASN A 115 12.15 7.92 18.99
N CYS A 116 12.80 6.96 18.32
CA CYS A 116 13.56 7.19 17.11
C CYS A 116 12.62 7.28 15.91
N GLY A 117 13.00 8.04 14.89
CA GLY A 117 12.21 8.15 13.66
C GLY A 117 12.20 6.85 12.87
N PHE A 118 13.41 6.34 12.58
CA PHE A 118 13.59 5.15 11.76
C PHE A 118 14.70 4.26 12.27
N GLU A 119 14.50 2.93 12.11
CA GLU A 119 15.55 1.95 12.12
C GLU A 119 15.67 1.31 10.72
N VAL A 120 16.88 1.25 10.13
CA VAL A 120 17.11 0.62 8.83
C VAL A 120 17.99 -0.61 8.98
N LYS A 121 17.37 -1.79 8.92
CA LYS A 121 18.04 -3.10 9.04
C LYS A 121 18.26 -3.74 7.67
N GLY A 122 19.17 -3.16 6.90
CA GLY A 122 19.59 -3.70 5.59
C GLY A 122 18.67 -3.37 4.42
N GLY A 123 17.58 -2.62 4.66
CA GLY A 123 16.69 -2.09 3.61
C GLY A 123 17.15 -0.74 3.08
N THR A 124 16.23 -0.05 2.41
CA THR A 124 16.47 1.30 1.87
C THR A 124 15.39 2.24 2.37
N LEU A 125 15.78 3.43 2.82
CA LEU A 125 14.89 4.53 3.18
C LEU A 125 15.19 5.75 2.33
N THR A 126 14.17 6.32 1.72
CA THR A 126 14.21 7.58 0.99
C THR A 126 13.21 8.56 1.60
N LEU A 127 13.66 9.74 1.99
CA LEU A 127 12.80 10.83 2.40
C LEU A 127 12.76 11.87 1.28
N GLU A 128 11.64 11.93 0.55
CA GLU A 128 11.44 12.89 -0.54
C GLU A 128 10.90 14.23 -0.03
N SER A 129 9.95 14.18 0.91
CA SER A 129 9.36 15.36 1.53
C SER A 129 8.71 15.00 2.87
N GLY A 130 8.20 16.02 3.59
CA GLY A 130 7.73 15.88 4.96
C GLY A 130 8.85 16.20 5.96
N SER A 131 8.58 16.00 7.23
CA SER A 131 9.53 16.28 8.29
C SER A 131 9.58 15.16 9.33
N ILE A 132 10.73 15.03 9.98
CA ILE A 132 10.94 14.14 11.13
C ILE A 132 11.27 15.04 12.29
N VAL A 133 10.47 14.98 13.34
CA VAL A 133 10.57 15.94 14.46
C VAL A 133 10.51 15.23 15.81
N ASN A 134 11.06 15.87 16.82
CA ASN A 134 10.98 15.42 18.21
C ASN A 134 11.44 13.96 18.42
N CYS A 135 12.40 13.50 17.62
CA CYS A 135 12.97 12.17 17.75
C CYS A 135 14.19 12.19 18.68
N THR A 136 14.33 11.15 19.51
CA THR A 136 15.54 10.95 20.33
C THR A 136 16.73 10.59 19.46
N CYS A 137 16.49 9.89 18.35
CA CYS A 137 17.42 9.72 17.23
C CYS A 137 16.66 9.83 15.91
N LEU A 138 17.33 10.33 14.87
CA LEU A 138 16.71 10.49 13.56
C LEU A 138 16.67 9.16 12.82
N LEU A 139 17.79 8.45 12.83
CA LEU A 139 18.00 7.20 12.10
C LEU A 139 18.96 6.32 12.91
N TYR A 140 18.60 5.06 13.03
CA TYR A 140 19.45 3.99 13.56
C TYR A 140 19.70 2.95 12.46
N THR A 141 20.96 2.48 12.33
CA THR A 141 21.36 1.50 11.29
C THR A 141 22.16 0.36 11.90
#